data_8bd5b13b14eb3212d9a608ac47bb2f11
#
_entry.id   8bd5b13b14eb3212d9a608ac47bb2f11
#
_cell.length_a   1.000
_cell.length_b   1.000
_cell.length_c   1.000
_cell.angle_alpha   90.00
_cell.angle_beta   90.00
_cell.angle_gamma   90.00
#
_symmetry.space_group_name_H-M   'P 1'
#
loop_
_entity.id
_entity.type
_entity.pdbx_description
1 polymer ?
#
loop_
_entity_poly.entity_id
_entity_poly.type
_entity_poly.pdbx_seq_one_letter_code
_entity_poly.pdbx_strand_id
1 'polypeptide(L)'
;MKDVNDQQSGNEREAYRCGYREGRRMGGCTAALSQVVAIQPAVRHLKVLYIPQGFAAIDTGVQEALGQICSSCAIGTPATMLADAEAQRPDLVLVMNGLHVFPADHLEQVQQIRALGIRTAIWFVDDPYFTEDTALICQSYDVVFTHEISCLPFYRDQGVTRVHYLPLAASARIFYPRRVEREHQHDICFIGNAFWNRVKLFDHLAPFLADKRVLIVGGHWDRLTRRDVLERFIRPGFMEPEETARYYNGSKIVINMHRPTDPGLDNRNTHQLSAESINPRTYEISACGTLQMTDVRKDLSRYYRPGYDIETFSGAEELKVKLDYYLKHDWERERMAWRALYTTMQKHMYSNRMEELLDKAMA
;
A
#
# COMPACT_ATOMS: atom_id res chain seq x y z
N MET A 1 2.40 -31.39 42.42
CA MET A 1 1.44 -32.01 41.48
C MET A 1 0.24 -31.10 41.17
N LYS A 2 -0.33 -30.32 42.11
CA LYS A 2 -1.43 -29.37 41.82
C LYS A 2 -1.01 -28.25 40.82
N ASP A 3 0.16 -27.64 41.03
CA ASP A 3 0.62 -26.51 40.20
C ASP A 3 0.88 -26.89 38.72
N VAL A 4 1.31 -28.11 38.44
CA VAL A 4 1.56 -28.59 37.08
C VAL A 4 0.25 -28.84 36.33
N ASN A 5 -0.77 -29.37 37.01
CA ASN A 5 -2.10 -29.60 36.41
C ASN A 5 -2.83 -28.28 36.15
N ASP A 6 -2.69 -27.28 37.02
CA ASP A 6 -3.31 -25.96 36.80
C ASP A 6 -2.65 -25.19 35.67
N GLN A 7 -1.32 -25.27 35.51
CA GLN A 7 -0.60 -24.69 34.38
C GLN A 7 -0.97 -25.39 33.04
N GLN A 8 -1.10 -26.72 33.04
CA GLN A 8 -1.45 -27.51 31.89
C GLN A 8 -2.89 -27.18 31.41
N SER A 9 -3.85 -27.06 32.34
CA SER A 9 -5.22 -26.65 32.05
C SER A 9 -5.32 -25.20 31.58
N GLY A 10 -4.47 -24.30 32.05
CA GLY A 10 -4.34 -22.92 31.60
C GLY A 10 -3.85 -22.82 30.15
N ASN A 11 -2.82 -23.57 29.81
CA ASN A 11 -2.27 -23.63 28.46
C ASN A 11 -3.24 -24.20 27.45
N GLU A 12 -3.99 -25.24 27.81
CA GLU A 12 -5.02 -25.84 26.93
C GLU A 12 -6.18 -24.88 26.65
N ARG A 13 -6.63 -24.13 27.67
CA ARG A 13 -7.68 -23.12 27.52
C ARG A 13 -7.20 -21.94 26.65
N GLU A 14 -5.96 -21.52 26.80
CA GLU A 14 -5.38 -20.46 25.96
C GLU A 14 -5.24 -20.92 24.51
N ALA A 15 -4.74 -22.13 24.27
CA ALA A 15 -4.65 -22.74 22.95
C ALA A 15 -6.02 -22.85 22.26
N TYR A 16 -7.04 -23.32 23.01
CA TYR A 16 -8.42 -23.36 22.49
C TYR A 16 -8.94 -21.98 22.11
N ARG A 17 -8.77 -20.97 22.97
CA ARG A 17 -9.20 -19.60 22.68
C ARG A 17 -8.49 -19.00 21.46
N CYS A 18 -7.20 -19.27 21.31
CA CYS A 18 -6.42 -18.84 20.15
C CYS A 18 -6.93 -19.52 18.87
N GLY A 19 -7.12 -20.83 18.90
CA GLY A 19 -7.66 -21.60 17.77
C GLY A 19 -9.07 -21.15 17.38
N TYR A 20 -9.94 -20.92 18.36
CA TYR A 20 -11.30 -20.44 18.12
C TYR A 20 -11.31 -19.04 17.48
N ARG A 21 -10.51 -18.09 17.97
CA ARG A 21 -10.41 -16.76 17.40
C ARG A 21 -9.90 -16.80 15.96
N GLU A 22 -8.84 -17.58 15.72
CA GLU A 22 -8.28 -17.71 14.38
C GLU A 22 -9.26 -18.41 13.41
N GLY A 23 -9.95 -19.44 13.87
CA GLY A 23 -11.00 -20.11 13.11
C GLY A 23 -12.14 -19.17 12.72
N ARG A 24 -12.58 -18.32 13.65
CA ARG A 24 -13.62 -17.30 13.41
C ARG A 24 -13.14 -16.24 12.41
N ARG A 25 -11.93 -15.71 12.60
CA ARG A 25 -11.32 -14.74 11.68
C ARG A 25 -11.27 -15.29 10.27
N MET A 26 -10.70 -16.47 10.08
CA MET A 26 -10.57 -17.09 8.78
C MET A 26 -11.92 -17.50 8.16
N GLY A 27 -12.86 -17.97 8.98
CA GLY A 27 -14.22 -18.27 8.52
C GLY A 27 -14.94 -17.03 7.99
N GLY A 28 -14.82 -15.90 8.67
CA GLY A 28 -15.36 -14.62 8.21
C GLY A 28 -14.67 -14.09 6.96
N CYS A 29 -13.35 -14.21 6.86
CA CYS A 29 -12.62 -13.89 5.63
C CYS A 29 -13.09 -14.76 4.45
N THR A 30 -13.23 -16.07 4.66
CA THR A 30 -13.73 -16.99 3.62
C THR A 30 -15.14 -16.61 3.19
N ALA A 31 -16.03 -16.30 4.13
CA ALA A 31 -17.39 -15.85 3.83
C ALA A 31 -17.41 -14.52 3.06
N ALA A 32 -16.54 -13.57 3.39
CA ALA A 32 -16.41 -12.33 2.65
C ALA A 32 -15.90 -12.57 1.22
N LEU A 33 -14.88 -13.41 1.06
CA LEU A 33 -14.31 -13.75 -0.25
C LEU A 33 -15.29 -14.52 -1.14
N SER A 34 -16.14 -15.37 -0.57
CA SER A 34 -17.16 -16.11 -1.36
C SER A 34 -18.24 -15.21 -1.98
N GLN A 35 -18.35 -13.95 -1.51
CA GLN A 35 -19.26 -12.95 -2.08
C GLN A 35 -18.62 -12.09 -3.17
N VAL A 36 -17.28 -12.17 -3.33
CA VAL A 36 -16.56 -11.44 -4.38
C VAL A 36 -16.91 -12.05 -5.74
N VAL A 37 -17.41 -11.21 -6.62
CA VAL A 37 -17.69 -11.62 -8.00
C VAL A 37 -16.38 -11.61 -8.79
N ALA A 38 -15.90 -12.75 -9.18
CA ALA A 38 -14.72 -12.87 -10.04
C ALA A 38 -15.08 -12.36 -11.45
N ILE A 39 -14.52 -11.22 -11.81
CA ILE A 39 -14.57 -10.69 -13.17
C ILE A 39 -13.30 -11.19 -13.86
N GLN A 40 -13.47 -12.06 -14.87
CA GLN A 40 -12.34 -12.39 -15.74
C GLN A 40 -12.19 -11.25 -16.75
N PRO A 41 -11.05 -10.53 -16.75
CA PRO A 41 -10.83 -9.47 -17.73
C PRO A 41 -10.77 -10.06 -19.14
N ALA A 42 -11.35 -9.33 -20.10
CA ALA A 42 -11.16 -9.67 -21.51
C ALA A 42 -9.70 -9.41 -21.90
N VAL A 43 -9.05 -10.38 -22.52
CA VAL A 43 -7.68 -10.22 -23.00
C VAL A 43 -7.67 -9.21 -24.16
N ARG A 44 -6.89 -8.16 -24.00
CA ARG A 44 -6.71 -7.10 -25.01
C ARG A 44 -5.58 -7.47 -25.96
N HIS A 45 -5.76 -7.22 -27.24
CA HIS A 45 -4.70 -7.37 -28.24
C HIS A 45 -3.69 -6.22 -28.16
N LEU A 46 -3.05 -6.08 -26.99
CA LEU A 46 -2.05 -5.06 -26.70
C LEU A 46 -0.77 -5.72 -26.25
N LYS A 47 0.36 -5.17 -26.71
CA LYS A 47 1.72 -5.48 -26.25
C LYS A 47 2.18 -4.35 -25.34
N VAL A 48 2.49 -4.64 -24.10
CA VAL A 48 2.96 -3.64 -23.12
C VAL A 48 4.38 -3.97 -22.71
N LEU A 49 5.25 -2.97 -22.72
CA LEU A 49 6.56 -3.00 -22.08
C LEU A 49 6.43 -2.25 -20.76
N TYR A 50 6.58 -2.93 -19.65
CA TYR A 50 6.53 -2.36 -18.31
C TYR A 50 7.93 -2.12 -17.76
N ILE A 51 8.20 -0.90 -17.28
CA ILE A 51 9.46 -0.50 -16.66
C ILE A 51 9.22 -0.25 -15.17
N PRO A 52 9.64 -1.18 -14.30
CA PRO A 52 9.40 -1.10 -12.86
C PRO A 52 10.28 -0.07 -12.16
N GLN A 53 9.80 0.45 -11.01
CA GLN A 53 10.57 1.31 -10.12
C GLN A 53 11.43 0.51 -9.13
N GLY A 54 11.11 -0.75 -8.87
CA GLY A 54 11.68 -1.55 -7.79
C GLY A 54 10.84 -1.54 -6.50
N PHE A 55 9.59 -1.11 -6.58
CA PHE A 55 8.62 -1.20 -5.47
C PHE A 55 7.94 -2.57 -5.50
N ALA A 56 8.56 -3.57 -4.90
CA ALA A 56 8.24 -4.99 -5.07
C ALA A 56 6.73 -5.33 -5.02
N ALA A 57 5.97 -4.77 -4.05
CA ALA A 57 4.54 -5.04 -3.93
C ALA A 57 3.72 -4.44 -5.10
N ILE A 58 4.06 -3.22 -5.52
CA ILE A 58 3.40 -2.51 -6.62
C ILE A 58 3.75 -3.19 -7.93
N ASP A 59 5.04 -3.37 -8.20
CA ASP A 59 5.54 -3.96 -9.44
C ASP A 59 5.00 -5.37 -9.66
N THR A 60 4.97 -6.22 -8.61
CA THR A 60 4.37 -7.55 -8.68
C THR A 60 2.89 -7.50 -9.06
N GLY A 61 2.12 -6.60 -8.43
CA GLY A 61 0.69 -6.48 -8.71
C GLY A 61 0.40 -5.97 -10.13
N VAL A 62 1.18 -4.99 -10.60
CA VAL A 62 1.06 -4.44 -11.97
C VAL A 62 1.44 -5.48 -13.02
N GLN A 63 2.57 -6.18 -12.84
CA GLN A 63 3.04 -7.22 -13.78
C GLN A 63 2.03 -8.36 -13.89
N GLU A 64 1.51 -8.83 -12.75
CA GLU A 64 0.49 -9.89 -12.73
C GLU A 64 -0.79 -9.45 -13.47
N ALA A 65 -1.27 -8.24 -13.19
CA ALA A 65 -2.48 -7.71 -13.82
C ALA A 65 -2.31 -7.51 -15.34
N LEU A 66 -1.19 -6.92 -15.76
CA LEU A 66 -0.89 -6.74 -17.20
C LEU A 66 -0.75 -8.08 -17.91
N GLY A 67 -0.11 -9.08 -17.29
CA GLY A 67 0.01 -10.43 -17.83
C GLY A 67 -1.32 -11.17 -18.02
N GLN A 68 -2.35 -10.80 -17.25
CA GLN A 68 -3.71 -11.36 -17.38
C GLN A 68 -4.57 -10.62 -18.42
N ILE A 69 -4.32 -9.32 -18.61
CA ILE A 69 -5.18 -8.43 -19.41
C ILE A 69 -4.64 -8.24 -20.83
N CYS A 70 -3.32 -8.28 -21.02
CA CYS A 70 -2.68 -8.01 -22.31
C CYS A 70 -2.29 -9.29 -23.03
N SER A 71 -2.28 -9.25 -24.36
CA SER A 71 -1.79 -10.37 -25.20
C SER A 71 -0.29 -10.63 -25.00
N SER A 72 0.47 -9.61 -24.63
CA SER A 72 1.88 -9.70 -24.24
C SER A 72 2.24 -8.60 -23.25
N CYS A 73 2.94 -8.96 -22.18
CA CYS A 73 3.54 -8.04 -21.24
C CYS A 73 5.01 -8.43 -21.04
N ALA A 74 5.90 -7.57 -21.50
CA ALA A 74 7.33 -7.69 -21.27
C ALA A 74 7.76 -6.77 -20.14
N ILE A 75 8.78 -7.19 -19.39
CA ILE A 75 9.37 -6.42 -18.30
C ILE A 75 10.75 -5.97 -18.75
N GLY A 76 10.94 -4.66 -18.82
CA GLY A 76 12.25 -4.06 -19.10
C GLY A 76 12.92 -3.54 -17.84
N THR A 77 14.00 -2.78 -18.03
CA THR A 77 14.68 -2.07 -16.96
C THR A 77 14.83 -0.58 -17.31
N PRO A 78 15.00 0.31 -16.32
CA PRO A 78 15.24 1.73 -16.59
C PRO A 78 16.46 1.97 -17.52
N ALA A 79 17.48 1.12 -17.44
CA ALA A 79 18.72 1.25 -18.22
C ALA A 79 18.59 0.75 -19.67
N THR A 80 17.68 -0.20 -19.93
CA THR A 80 17.53 -0.86 -21.26
C THR A 80 16.23 -0.51 -21.97
N MET A 81 15.44 0.41 -21.42
CA MET A 81 14.09 0.72 -21.82
C MET A 81 13.96 1.00 -23.35
N LEU A 82 14.87 1.78 -23.93
CA LEU A 82 14.89 2.07 -25.37
C LEU A 82 15.19 0.80 -26.19
N ALA A 83 16.25 0.08 -25.85
CA ALA A 83 16.64 -1.13 -26.56
C ALA A 83 15.54 -2.21 -26.52
N ASP A 84 14.89 -2.34 -25.36
CA ASP A 84 13.75 -3.25 -25.17
C ASP A 84 12.53 -2.81 -26.05
N ALA A 85 12.26 -1.52 -26.11
CA ALA A 85 11.18 -0.96 -26.94
C ALA A 85 11.46 -1.15 -28.46
N GLU A 86 12.71 -0.97 -28.90
CA GLU A 86 13.13 -1.22 -30.29
C GLU A 86 12.99 -2.68 -30.68
N ALA A 87 13.40 -3.59 -29.82
CA ALA A 87 13.36 -5.03 -30.06
C ALA A 87 11.95 -5.60 -30.09
N GLN A 88 11.09 -5.14 -29.16
CA GLN A 88 9.75 -5.73 -28.91
C GLN A 88 8.63 -5.03 -29.66
N ARG A 89 8.84 -3.76 -30.04
CA ARG A 89 7.81 -2.91 -30.68
C ARG A 89 6.46 -2.99 -29.94
N PRO A 90 6.41 -2.60 -28.65
CA PRO A 90 5.16 -2.60 -27.90
C PRO A 90 4.22 -1.50 -28.40
N ASP A 91 2.92 -1.65 -28.11
CA ASP A 91 1.92 -0.60 -28.33
C ASP A 91 2.02 0.50 -27.25
N LEU A 92 2.47 0.12 -26.04
CA LEU A 92 2.61 1.00 -24.89
C LEU A 92 3.87 0.68 -24.08
N VAL A 93 4.68 1.69 -23.78
CA VAL A 93 5.69 1.66 -22.72
C VAL A 93 5.09 2.31 -21.47
N LEU A 94 4.92 1.53 -20.42
CA LEU A 94 4.43 1.99 -19.11
C LEU A 94 5.58 2.08 -18.11
N VAL A 95 5.91 3.30 -17.70
CA VAL A 95 6.97 3.58 -16.72
C VAL A 95 6.34 3.78 -15.34
N MET A 96 6.87 3.07 -14.34
CA MET A 96 6.50 3.26 -12.95
C MET A 96 7.39 4.34 -12.33
N ASN A 97 6.80 5.40 -11.83
CA ASN A 97 7.39 6.50 -11.04
C ASN A 97 8.50 7.32 -11.72
N GLY A 98 9.43 6.72 -12.43
CA GLY A 98 10.47 7.43 -13.19
C GLY A 98 11.53 8.15 -12.36
N LEU A 99 11.69 7.81 -11.07
CA LEU A 99 12.58 8.45 -10.11
C LEU A 99 13.68 7.49 -9.62
N HIS A 100 14.65 7.99 -8.89
CA HIS A 100 15.66 7.28 -8.10
C HIS A 100 16.55 6.29 -8.89
N VAL A 101 15.98 5.22 -9.44
CA VAL A 101 16.72 4.16 -10.14
C VAL A 101 16.86 4.40 -11.64
N PHE A 102 16.24 5.47 -12.14
CA PHE A 102 16.30 5.81 -13.56
C PHE A 102 17.60 6.55 -13.89
N PRO A 103 18.25 6.23 -15.04
CA PRO A 103 19.48 6.84 -15.45
C PRO A 103 19.30 8.29 -15.91
N ALA A 104 20.41 9.02 -16.04
CA ALA A 104 20.36 10.43 -16.42
C ALA A 104 19.79 10.68 -17.83
N ASP A 105 19.94 9.72 -18.75
CA ASP A 105 19.43 9.74 -20.12
C ASP A 105 17.97 9.26 -20.24
N HIS A 106 17.31 9.02 -19.12
CA HIS A 106 15.93 8.51 -19.07
C HIS A 106 14.97 9.27 -20.02
N LEU A 107 14.98 10.61 -19.97
CA LEU A 107 14.08 11.41 -20.80
C LEU A 107 14.43 11.39 -22.29
N GLU A 108 15.71 11.23 -22.61
CA GLU A 108 16.17 11.04 -24.00
C GLU A 108 15.67 9.71 -24.54
N GLN A 109 15.76 8.63 -23.75
CA GLN A 109 15.20 7.33 -24.10
C GLN A 109 13.71 7.42 -24.37
N VAL A 110 12.93 8.12 -23.53
CA VAL A 110 11.49 8.32 -23.72
C VAL A 110 11.20 9.06 -25.03
N GLN A 111 11.95 10.12 -25.36
CA GLN A 111 11.80 10.87 -26.62
C GLN A 111 12.07 9.98 -27.84
N GLN A 112 13.10 9.13 -27.80
CA GLN A 112 13.43 8.20 -28.88
C GLN A 112 12.34 7.13 -29.03
N ILE A 113 11.80 6.59 -27.95
CA ILE A 113 10.68 5.65 -27.97
C ILE A 113 9.44 6.29 -28.64
N ARG A 114 9.14 7.54 -28.31
CA ARG A 114 8.04 8.29 -28.94
C ARG A 114 8.29 8.52 -30.44
N ALA A 115 9.54 8.80 -30.83
CA ALA A 115 9.91 8.94 -32.23
C ALA A 115 9.74 7.65 -33.06
N LEU A 116 9.77 6.48 -32.41
CA LEU A 116 9.42 5.18 -33.00
C LEU A 116 7.90 5.00 -33.23
N GLY A 117 7.07 5.95 -32.81
CA GLY A 117 5.61 5.87 -32.86
C GLY A 117 4.99 5.03 -31.72
N ILE A 118 5.78 4.68 -30.70
CA ILE A 118 5.34 3.90 -29.55
C ILE A 118 4.77 4.86 -28.51
N ARG A 119 3.58 4.55 -27.97
CA ARG A 119 2.95 5.36 -26.92
C ARG A 119 3.66 5.19 -25.59
N THR A 120 3.79 6.28 -24.84
CA THR A 120 4.45 6.29 -23.53
C THR A 120 3.51 6.78 -22.45
N ALA A 121 3.50 6.09 -21.29
CA ALA A 121 2.78 6.51 -20.10
C ALA A 121 3.67 6.41 -18.88
N ILE A 122 3.47 7.32 -17.93
CA ILE A 122 4.10 7.26 -16.61
C ILE A 122 3.05 7.27 -15.51
N TRP A 123 3.28 6.49 -14.45
CA TRP A 123 2.43 6.50 -13.27
C TRP A 123 3.26 6.90 -12.04
N PHE A 124 3.08 8.15 -11.58
CA PHE A 124 3.70 8.67 -10.39
C PHE A 124 3.02 8.11 -9.14
N VAL A 125 3.80 7.42 -8.31
CA VAL A 125 3.33 6.71 -7.11
C VAL A 125 3.97 7.22 -5.82
N ASP A 126 4.88 8.20 -5.92
CA ASP A 126 5.48 8.95 -4.81
C ASP A 126 4.96 10.39 -4.70
N ASP A 127 3.92 10.74 -5.45
CA ASP A 127 3.27 12.03 -5.34
C ASP A 127 2.62 12.21 -3.95
N PRO A 128 2.64 13.41 -3.36
CA PRO A 128 3.26 14.64 -3.86
C PRO A 128 4.68 14.85 -3.30
N TYR A 129 5.36 13.80 -2.85
CA TYR A 129 6.60 13.90 -2.06
C TYR A 129 7.83 14.32 -2.86
N PHE A 130 7.77 14.21 -4.20
CA PHE A 130 8.87 14.51 -5.12
C PHE A 130 8.44 15.42 -6.28
N THR A 131 7.56 16.39 -6.01
CA THR A 131 7.01 17.29 -7.05
C THR A 131 8.05 18.14 -7.74
N GLU A 132 9.18 18.44 -7.10
CA GLU A 132 10.32 19.09 -7.72
C GLU A 132 10.89 18.28 -8.90
N ASP A 133 10.96 16.96 -8.73
CA ASP A 133 11.51 16.06 -9.74
C ASP A 133 10.44 15.69 -10.79
N THR A 134 9.21 15.38 -10.35
CA THR A 134 8.15 14.96 -11.27
C THR A 134 7.68 16.07 -12.20
N ALA A 135 7.82 17.35 -11.81
CA ALA A 135 7.59 18.50 -12.68
C ALA A 135 8.50 18.51 -13.93
N LEU A 136 9.75 18.06 -13.77
CA LEU A 136 10.73 18.02 -14.86
C LEU A 136 10.47 16.84 -15.82
N ILE A 137 9.81 15.80 -15.35
CA ILE A 137 9.63 14.52 -16.05
C ILE A 137 8.30 14.49 -16.82
N CYS A 138 7.24 15.05 -16.24
CA CYS A 138 5.86 14.81 -16.66
C CYS A 138 5.56 15.13 -18.11
N GLN A 139 6.17 16.17 -18.71
CA GLN A 139 5.91 16.59 -20.09
C GLN A 139 6.52 15.65 -21.14
N SER A 140 7.44 14.77 -20.77
CA SER A 140 8.11 13.88 -21.70
C SER A 140 7.24 12.72 -22.15
N TYR A 141 6.14 12.45 -21.46
CA TYR A 141 5.23 11.33 -21.70
C TYR A 141 3.95 11.75 -22.39
N ASP A 142 3.35 10.83 -23.15
CA ASP A 142 2.06 11.07 -23.82
C ASP A 142 0.90 11.09 -22.84
N VAL A 143 0.99 10.28 -21.76
CA VAL A 143 -0.04 10.17 -20.72
C VAL A 143 0.62 10.10 -19.34
N VAL A 144 0.11 10.90 -18.43
CA VAL A 144 0.54 10.91 -17.02
C VAL A 144 -0.57 10.38 -16.12
N PHE A 145 -0.21 9.46 -15.24
CA PHE A 145 -1.05 9.00 -14.15
C PHE A 145 -0.43 9.43 -12.83
N THR A 146 -1.25 9.83 -11.87
CA THR A 146 -0.83 10.13 -10.50
C THR A 146 -1.76 9.43 -9.51
N HIS A 147 -1.19 8.89 -8.43
CA HIS A 147 -2.00 8.33 -7.36
C HIS A 147 -2.52 9.40 -6.39
N GLU A 148 -2.10 10.66 -6.55
CA GLU A 148 -2.45 11.77 -5.68
C GLU A 148 -3.37 12.77 -6.40
N ILE A 149 -4.58 12.93 -5.87
CA ILE A 149 -5.60 13.75 -6.53
C ILE A 149 -5.23 15.24 -6.59
N SER A 150 -4.50 15.74 -5.61
CA SER A 150 -4.02 17.14 -5.54
C SER A 150 -3.00 17.45 -6.64
N CYS A 151 -2.34 16.44 -7.21
CA CYS A 151 -1.38 16.61 -8.29
C CYS A 151 -2.03 16.79 -9.69
N LEU A 152 -3.32 16.55 -9.85
CA LEU A 152 -4.00 16.74 -11.15
C LEU A 152 -3.92 18.18 -11.67
N PRO A 153 -4.32 19.22 -10.91
CA PRO A 153 -4.16 20.59 -11.37
C PRO A 153 -2.69 20.96 -11.57
N PHE A 154 -1.81 20.53 -10.68
CA PHE A 154 -0.38 20.77 -10.77
C PHE A 154 0.20 20.31 -12.12
N TYR A 155 -0.05 19.07 -12.55
CA TYR A 155 0.47 18.59 -13.84
C TYR A 155 -0.17 19.28 -15.04
N ARG A 156 -1.44 19.72 -14.96
CA ARG A 156 -2.06 20.55 -16.00
C ARG A 156 -1.38 21.89 -16.14
N ASP A 157 -1.03 22.51 -15.01
CA ASP A 157 -0.29 23.79 -14.97
C ASP A 157 1.14 23.63 -15.51
N GLN A 158 1.72 22.42 -15.42
CA GLN A 158 2.98 22.06 -16.10
C GLN A 158 2.80 21.79 -17.61
N GLY A 159 1.58 21.94 -18.18
CA GLY A 159 1.32 21.75 -19.60
C GLY A 159 0.97 20.30 -20.02
N VAL A 160 0.79 19.39 -19.06
CA VAL A 160 0.36 18.01 -19.36
C VAL A 160 -1.12 18.02 -19.74
N THR A 161 -1.43 17.69 -21.00
CA THR A 161 -2.81 17.68 -21.50
C THR A 161 -3.58 16.41 -21.14
N ARG A 162 -2.88 15.28 -21.00
CA ARG A 162 -3.45 13.96 -20.65
C ARG A 162 -2.95 13.50 -19.30
N VAL A 163 -3.53 14.03 -18.24
CA VAL A 163 -3.25 13.61 -16.86
C VAL A 163 -4.48 13.01 -16.22
N HIS A 164 -4.30 11.85 -15.56
CA HIS A 164 -5.37 11.09 -14.94
C HIS A 164 -5.02 10.72 -13.50
N TYR A 165 -6.00 10.85 -12.61
CA TYR A 165 -5.93 10.27 -11.29
C TYR A 165 -6.14 8.76 -11.39
N LEU A 166 -5.23 8.00 -10.80
CA LEU A 166 -5.31 6.55 -10.69
C LEU A 166 -4.72 6.11 -9.34
N PRO A 167 -5.57 5.75 -8.38
CA PRO A 167 -5.08 5.31 -7.06
C PRO A 167 -4.35 3.98 -7.15
N LEU A 168 -3.46 3.73 -6.19
CA LEU A 168 -2.81 2.43 -6.03
C LEU A 168 -3.82 1.34 -5.64
N ALA A 169 -3.35 0.12 -5.43
CA ALA A 169 -4.17 -1.06 -5.17
C ALA A 169 -3.42 -2.08 -4.30
N ALA A 170 -4.02 -3.25 -4.08
CA ALA A 170 -3.34 -4.40 -3.51
C ALA A 170 -3.02 -5.46 -4.58
N SER A 171 -1.92 -6.19 -4.39
CA SER A 171 -1.62 -7.42 -5.13
C SER A 171 -2.27 -8.62 -4.44
N ALA A 172 -3.16 -9.34 -5.14
CA ALA A 172 -3.80 -10.54 -4.62
C ALA A 172 -2.81 -11.70 -4.38
N ARG A 173 -1.68 -11.67 -5.08
CA ARG A 173 -0.61 -12.66 -4.92
C ARG A 173 0.09 -12.53 -3.57
N ILE A 174 0.21 -11.31 -3.04
CA ILE A 174 0.95 -11.01 -1.82
C ILE A 174 0.00 -10.84 -0.62
N PHE A 175 -1.03 -10.00 -0.77
CA PHE A 175 -1.93 -9.61 0.31
C PHE A 175 -3.27 -10.33 0.18
N TYR A 176 -3.46 -11.34 1.03
CA TYR A 176 -4.69 -12.12 1.15
C TYR A 176 -4.78 -12.73 2.55
N PRO A 177 -5.97 -13.12 3.02
CA PRO A 177 -6.13 -13.75 4.33
C PRO A 177 -5.40 -15.09 4.41
N ARG A 178 -4.52 -15.22 5.39
CA ARG A 178 -3.78 -16.47 5.67
C ARG A 178 -3.59 -16.69 7.15
N ARG A 179 -3.40 -17.94 7.55
CA ARG A 179 -2.93 -18.28 8.88
C ARG A 179 -1.43 -17.98 8.98
N VAL A 180 -1.01 -17.56 10.17
CA VAL A 180 0.39 -17.24 10.43
C VAL A 180 0.84 -17.83 11.75
N GLU A 181 2.14 -18.04 11.89
CA GLU A 181 2.78 -18.54 13.09
C GLU A 181 2.66 -17.54 14.24
N ARG A 182 2.85 -18.03 15.48
CA ARG A 182 2.70 -17.23 16.71
C ARG A 182 3.66 -16.03 16.76
N GLU A 183 4.80 -16.13 16.14
CA GLU A 183 5.79 -15.03 16.06
C GLU A 183 5.27 -13.82 15.30
N HIS A 184 4.38 -14.01 14.32
CA HIS A 184 3.76 -12.93 13.56
C HIS A 184 2.54 -12.31 14.25
N GLN A 185 2.08 -12.92 15.36
CA GLN A 185 0.85 -12.47 16.05
C GLN A 185 1.15 -11.30 16.99
N HIS A 186 0.50 -10.16 16.77
CA HIS A 186 0.64 -8.93 17.56
C HIS A 186 -0.73 -8.31 17.88
N ASP A 187 -0.78 -7.52 18.94
CA ASP A 187 -1.96 -6.69 19.20
C ASP A 187 -2.02 -5.52 18.23
N ILE A 188 -0.88 -4.85 18.02
CA ILE A 188 -0.76 -3.67 17.19
C ILE A 188 0.49 -3.81 16.30
N CYS A 189 0.35 -3.49 15.02
CA CYS A 189 1.44 -3.44 14.06
C CYS A 189 1.50 -2.09 13.36
N PHE A 190 2.72 -1.61 13.10
CA PHE A 190 3.00 -0.49 12.22
C PHE A 190 4.22 -0.81 11.35
N ILE A 191 4.09 -0.67 10.03
CA ILE A 191 5.19 -0.88 9.09
C ILE A 191 5.38 0.36 8.23
N GLY A 192 6.51 1.05 8.43
CA GLY A 192 6.88 2.26 7.71
C GLY A 192 7.97 3.06 8.40
N ASN A 193 8.64 3.93 7.64
CA ASN A 193 9.70 4.80 8.15
C ASN A 193 9.17 5.81 9.18
N ALA A 194 10.02 6.18 10.14
CA ALA A 194 9.71 7.14 11.20
C ALA A 194 9.81 8.59 10.70
N PHE A 195 8.87 8.99 9.83
CA PHE A 195 8.68 10.41 9.53
C PHE A 195 8.25 11.16 10.79
N TRP A 196 8.52 12.45 10.87
CA TRP A 196 8.37 13.23 12.11
C TRP A 196 6.95 13.22 12.70
N ASN A 197 5.90 13.13 11.87
CA ASN A 197 4.54 12.97 12.36
C ASN A 197 4.33 11.61 13.05
N ARG A 198 4.99 10.56 12.56
CA ARG A 198 4.93 9.20 13.14
C ARG A 198 5.73 9.13 14.44
N VAL A 199 6.90 9.76 14.48
CA VAL A 199 7.70 9.88 15.72
C VAL A 199 6.85 10.50 16.82
N LYS A 200 6.24 11.67 16.58
CA LYS A 200 5.36 12.35 17.53
C LYS A 200 4.20 11.46 18.00
N LEU A 201 3.58 10.74 17.07
CA LEU A 201 2.48 9.82 17.38
C LEU A 201 2.94 8.69 18.33
N PHE A 202 4.03 8.01 17.98
CA PHE A 202 4.50 6.86 18.77
C PHE A 202 5.10 7.27 20.10
N ASP A 203 5.79 8.40 20.22
CA ASP A 203 6.23 8.96 21.50
C ASP A 203 5.04 9.23 22.43
N HIS A 204 3.94 9.76 21.89
CA HIS A 204 2.71 9.98 22.66
C HIS A 204 2.04 8.68 23.08
N LEU A 205 2.01 7.68 22.21
CA LEU A 205 1.39 6.38 22.47
C LEU A 205 2.26 5.46 23.36
N ALA A 206 3.53 5.76 23.59
CA ALA A 206 4.47 4.89 24.30
C ALA A 206 3.94 4.32 25.62
N PRO A 207 3.35 5.12 26.54
CA PRO A 207 2.80 4.58 27.79
C PRO A 207 1.66 3.57 27.59
N PHE A 208 0.84 3.79 26.57
CA PHE A 208 -0.27 2.88 26.23
C PHE A 208 0.21 1.58 25.60
N LEU A 209 1.29 1.63 24.82
CA LEU A 209 1.85 0.48 24.11
C LEU A 209 2.69 -0.43 25.02
N ALA A 210 3.12 0.07 26.18
CA ALA A 210 4.09 -0.59 27.05
C ALA A 210 3.70 -2.02 27.50
N ASP A 211 2.43 -2.33 27.67
CA ASP A 211 1.93 -3.64 28.12
C ASP A 211 1.37 -4.51 26.99
N LYS A 212 1.52 -4.09 25.72
CA LYS A 212 0.96 -4.77 24.57
C LYS A 212 2.01 -5.49 23.73
N ARG A 213 1.56 -6.44 22.91
CA ARG A 213 2.42 -7.06 21.89
C ARG A 213 2.40 -6.16 20.64
N VAL A 214 3.46 -5.37 20.47
CA VAL A 214 3.57 -4.39 19.41
C VAL A 214 4.70 -4.78 18.46
N LEU A 215 4.53 -4.49 17.17
CA LEU A 215 5.59 -4.52 16.17
C LEU A 215 5.65 -3.16 15.47
N ILE A 216 6.83 -2.58 15.42
CA ILE A 216 7.13 -1.35 14.67
C ILE A 216 8.28 -1.66 13.72
N VAL A 217 8.09 -1.47 12.41
CA VAL A 217 9.11 -1.78 11.40
C VAL A 217 9.41 -0.55 10.56
N GLY A 218 10.68 -0.35 10.22
CA GLY A 218 11.10 0.71 9.30
C GLY A 218 12.40 1.38 9.68
N GLY A 219 12.82 2.35 8.86
CA GLY A 219 13.99 3.18 9.11
C GLY A 219 13.67 4.38 10.00
N HIS A 220 14.73 5.03 10.50
CA HIS A 220 14.70 6.30 11.23
C HIS A 220 13.98 6.28 12.60
N TRP A 221 13.70 5.11 13.17
CA TRP A 221 13.10 4.99 14.50
C TRP A 221 14.05 5.37 15.64
N ASP A 222 15.32 5.62 15.35
CA ASP A 222 16.30 6.28 16.23
C ASP A 222 15.88 7.72 16.62
N ARG A 223 14.98 8.35 15.87
CA ARG A 223 14.41 9.69 16.13
C ARG A 223 13.46 9.75 17.34
N LEU A 224 13.00 8.59 17.88
CA LEU A 224 12.09 8.53 19.03
C LEU A 224 12.72 9.10 20.30
N THR A 225 11.93 9.85 21.07
CA THR A 225 12.31 10.32 22.41
C THR A 225 12.00 9.30 23.50
N ARG A 226 10.97 8.46 23.28
CA ARG A 226 10.54 7.41 24.22
C ARG A 226 11.12 6.03 23.87
N ARG A 227 12.41 5.99 23.52
CA ARG A 227 13.12 4.73 23.22
C ARG A 227 13.16 3.77 24.41
N ASP A 228 13.19 4.30 25.64
CA ASP A 228 13.12 3.55 26.88
C ASP A 228 11.96 2.52 26.90
N VAL A 229 10.84 2.86 26.28
CA VAL A 229 9.65 2.01 26.21
C VAL A 229 9.54 1.27 24.86
N LEU A 230 9.84 1.96 23.75
CA LEU A 230 9.49 1.50 22.40
C LEU A 230 10.56 0.66 21.72
N GLU A 231 11.84 0.77 22.11
CA GLU A 231 12.97 0.11 21.41
C GLU A 231 12.78 -1.40 21.24
N ARG A 232 12.24 -2.07 22.24
CA ARG A 232 11.97 -3.51 22.23
C ARG A 232 10.94 -3.97 21.19
N PHE A 233 10.15 -3.04 20.64
CA PHE A 233 9.13 -3.31 19.63
C PHE A 233 9.63 -3.01 18.21
N ILE A 234 10.81 -2.38 18.07
CA ILE A 234 11.33 -1.88 16.82
C ILE A 234 12.15 -2.96 16.13
N ARG A 235 11.78 -3.22 14.88
CA ARG A 235 12.59 -3.97 13.92
C ARG A 235 13.06 -2.97 12.85
N PRO A 236 14.35 -2.62 12.85
CA PRO A 236 14.88 -1.63 11.90
C PRO A 236 14.95 -2.18 10.48
N GLY A 237 14.88 -1.29 9.50
CA GLY A 237 15.12 -1.61 8.10
C GLY A 237 13.85 -1.92 7.30
N PHE A 238 14.06 -2.35 6.07
CA PHE A 238 13.01 -2.74 5.14
C PHE A 238 12.47 -4.14 5.47
N MET A 239 11.20 -4.34 5.23
CA MET A 239 10.55 -5.66 5.32
C MET A 239 9.94 -6.03 3.98
N GLU A 240 10.24 -7.24 3.51
CA GLU A 240 9.72 -7.76 2.26
C GLU A 240 8.18 -7.85 2.28
N PRO A 241 7.52 -7.67 1.12
CA PRO A 241 6.06 -7.64 1.05
C PRO A 241 5.37 -8.90 1.58
N GLU A 242 5.92 -10.09 1.32
CA GLU A 242 5.38 -11.35 1.80
C GLU A 242 5.45 -11.47 3.32
N GLU A 243 6.52 -10.99 3.92
CA GLU A 243 6.67 -10.95 5.38
C GLU A 243 5.76 -9.88 5.98
N THR A 244 5.67 -8.70 5.34
CA THR A 244 4.71 -7.65 5.68
C THR A 244 3.28 -8.20 5.73
N ALA A 245 2.87 -8.97 4.72
CA ALA A 245 1.56 -9.59 4.67
C ALA A 245 1.33 -10.61 5.81
N ARG A 246 2.37 -11.33 6.26
CA ARG A 246 2.27 -12.22 7.43
C ARG A 246 1.99 -11.41 8.71
N TYR A 247 2.70 -10.32 8.93
CA TYR A 247 2.48 -9.46 10.10
C TYR A 247 1.13 -8.74 10.05
N TYR A 248 0.66 -8.31 8.86
CA TYR A 248 -0.70 -7.78 8.73
C TYR A 248 -1.74 -8.83 9.12
N ASN A 249 -1.62 -10.06 8.62
CA ASN A 249 -2.51 -11.17 8.95
C ASN A 249 -2.47 -11.57 10.43
N GLY A 250 -1.30 -11.47 11.06
CA GLY A 250 -1.11 -11.86 12.46
C GLY A 250 -1.49 -10.77 13.48
N SER A 251 -1.72 -9.56 13.03
CA SER A 251 -2.01 -8.44 13.92
C SER A 251 -3.51 -8.24 14.12
N LYS A 252 -3.92 -7.86 15.35
CA LYS A 252 -5.33 -7.50 15.60
C LYS A 252 -5.68 -6.18 14.94
N ILE A 253 -4.76 -5.20 15.00
CA ILE A 253 -4.92 -3.86 14.45
C ILE A 253 -3.61 -3.44 13.78
N VAL A 254 -3.70 -2.87 12.58
CA VAL A 254 -2.59 -2.21 11.91
C VAL A 254 -2.84 -0.70 11.89
N ILE A 255 -1.90 0.06 12.44
CA ILE A 255 -1.92 1.53 12.31
C ILE A 255 -1.35 1.89 10.95
N ASN A 256 -2.09 2.69 10.18
CA ASN A 256 -1.67 3.22 8.90
C ASN A 256 -1.67 4.75 8.97
N MET A 257 -0.50 5.35 9.11
CA MET A 257 -0.34 6.80 9.12
C MET A 257 0.45 7.25 7.89
N HIS A 258 -0.12 8.18 7.13
CA HIS A 258 0.50 8.68 5.92
C HIS A 258 1.77 9.49 6.20
N ARG A 259 2.63 9.59 5.19
CA ARG A 259 3.81 10.46 5.19
C ARG A 259 3.37 11.92 5.23
N PRO A 260 4.04 12.82 5.97
CA PRO A 260 3.74 14.25 5.95
C PRO A 260 4.23 14.87 4.62
N THR A 261 3.63 15.98 4.23
CA THR A 261 3.96 16.67 2.97
C THR A 261 4.92 17.84 3.14
N ASP A 262 5.25 18.17 4.38
CA ASP A 262 6.14 19.28 4.67
C ASP A 262 7.49 19.10 3.93
N PRO A 263 7.96 20.12 3.19
CA PRO A 263 9.27 20.07 2.56
C PRO A 263 10.37 20.00 3.63
N GLY A 264 11.47 19.32 3.31
CA GLY A 264 12.59 19.16 4.23
C GLY A 264 13.42 17.92 3.90
N LEU A 265 14.11 17.37 4.90
CA LEU A 265 15.01 16.23 4.70
C LEU A 265 14.33 14.96 4.16
N ASP A 266 13.04 14.80 4.43
CA ASP A 266 12.28 13.61 4.08
C ASP A 266 11.46 13.77 2.78
N ASN A 267 11.30 15.01 2.24
CA ASN A 267 10.48 15.31 1.06
C ASN A 267 11.13 16.36 0.16
N ARG A 268 10.88 16.25 -1.15
CA ARG A 268 11.20 17.25 -2.18
C ARG A 268 9.92 17.86 -2.77
N ASN A 269 8.94 18.12 -1.91
CA ASN A 269 7.66 18.74 -2.25
C ASN A 269 7.79 20.28 -2.19
N THR A 270 8.64 20.85 -3.03
CA THR A 270 8.91 22.30 -3.07
C THR A 270 7.69 23.10 -3.54
N HIS A 271 6.78 22.46 -4.28
CA HIS A 271 5.51 23.05 -4.71
C HIS A 271 4.44 23.03 -3.60
N GLN A 272 4.75 22.49 -2.42
CA GLN A 272 3.89 22.48 -1.24
C GLN A 272 2.48 21.90 -1.48
N LEU A 273 2.37 20.87 -2.32
CA LEU A 273 1.12 20.21 -2.57
C LEU A 273 0.67 19.38 -1.36
N SER A 274 -0.63 19.41 -1.09
CA SER A 274 -1.21 18.57 -0.03
C SER A 274 -1.29 17.11 -0.45
N ALA A 275 -1.14 16.16 0.49
CA ALA A 275 -1.48 14.77 0.26
C ALA A 275 -2.93 14.52 0.69
N GLU A 276 -3.79 14.32 -0.26
CA GLU A 276 -5.23 14.12 -0.06
C GLU A 276 -5.66 12.66 -0.25
N SER A 277 -4.83 11.87 -0.96
CA SER A 277 -5.13 10.50 -1.34
C SER A 277 -4.61 9.48 -0.35
N ILE A 278 -5.28 8.32 -0.32
CA ILE A 278 -4.89 7.17 0.50
C ILE A 278 -3.69 6.45 -0.12
N ASN A 279 -2.85 5.88 0.74
CA ASN A 279 -1.64 5.15 0.37
C ASN A 279 -1.95 3.67 0.01
N PRO A 280 -1.00 2.93 -0.60
CA PRO A 280 -1.21 1.52 -0.97
C PRO A 280 -1.46 0.63 0.24
N ARG A 281 -0.90 0.94 1.40
CA ARG A 281 -1.13 0.17 2.65
C ARG A 281 -2.61 0.09 3.02
N THR A 282 -3.41 1.10 2.67
CA THR A 282 -4.85 1.08 2.91
C THR A 282 -5.51 -0.12 2.24
N TYR A 283 -5.08 -0.45 1.03
CA TYR A 283 -5.58 -1.62 0.29
C TYR A 283 -4.92 -2.93 0.77
N GLU A 284 -3.63 -2.91 1.01
CA GLU A 284 -2.82 -4.08 1.40
C GLU A 284 -3.27 -4.66 2.74
N ILE A 285 -3.47 -3.81 3.75
CA ILE A 285 -3.95 -4.22 5.07
C ILE A 285 -5.37 -4.77 4.98
N SER A 286 -6.25 -4.08 4.24
CA SER A 286 -7.63 -4.50 4.03
C SER A 286 -7.71 -5.83 3.29
N ALA A 287 -6.84 -6.07 2.30
CA ALA A 287 -6.76 -7.34 1.56
C ALA A 287 -6.32 -8.52 2.45
N CYS A 288 -5.60 -8.27 3.54
CA CYS A 288 -5.25 -9.29 4.55
C CYS A 288 -6.42 -9.63 5.50
N GLY A 289 -7.55 -8.92 5.43
CA GLY A 289 -8.68 -9.11 6.34
C GLY A 289 -8.36 -8.69 7.77
N THR A 290 -7.60 -7.62 7.93
CA THR A 290 -7.17 -7.06 9.22
C THR A 290 -7.71 -5.64 9.38
N LEU A 291 -8.15 -5.30 10.60
CA LEU A 291 -8.57 -3.93 10.89
C LEU A 291 -7.37 -2.99 10.78
N GLN A 292 -7.52 -1.95 9.98
CA GLN A 292 -6.61 -0.81 10.01
C GLN A 292 -7.25 0.40 10.68
N MET A 293 -6.41 1.21 11.32
CA MET A 293 -6.73 2.55 11.77
C MET A 293 -5.85 3.53 11.01
N THR A 294 -6.47 4.37 10.18
CA THR A 294 -5.74 5.30 9.32
C THR A 294 -6.02 6.75 9.69
N ASP A 295 -5.06 7.63 9.48
CA ASP A 295 -5.32 9.07 9.56
C ASP A 295 -6.30 9.50 8.45
N VAL A 296 -7.07 10.54 8.74
CA VAL A 296 -8.10 11.04 7.82
C VAL A 296 -7.47 11.53 6.53
N ARG A 297 -7.98 11.02 5.40
CA ARG A 297 -7.65 11.49 4.05
C ARG A 297 -8.92 11.89 3.31
N LYS A 298 -8.80 12.92 2.49
CA LYS A 298 -9.95 13.57 1.84
C LYS A 298 -10.68 12.66 0.87
N ASP A 299 -9.94 11.79 0.18
CA ASP A 299 -10.48 10.85 -0.78
C ASP A 299 -10.88 9.48 -0.21
N LEU A 300 -10.56 9.19 1.09
CA LEU A 300 -10.82 7.90 1.72
C LEU A 300 -12.28 7.44 1.52
N SER A 301 -13.23 8.34 1.68
CA SER A 301 -14.66 8.04 1.55
C SER A 301 -15.10 7.60 0.14
N ARG A 302 -14.26 7.80 -0.88
CA ARG A 302 -14.51 7.29 -2.24
C ARG A 302 -14.28 5.79 -2.35
N TYR A 303 -13.48 5.22 -1.46
CA TYR A 303 -13.02 3.83 -1.52
C TYR A 303 -13.55 2.98 -0.38
N TYR A 304 -13.60 3.55 0.81
CA TYR A 304 -14.05 2.89 2.03
C TYR A 304 -14.94 3.81 2.83
N ARG A 305 -15.84 3.24 3.62
CA ARG A 305 -16.72 3.99 4.53
C ARG A 305 -16.07 4.04 5.92
N PRO A 306 -15.57 5.22 6.38
CA PRO A 306 -15.06 5.38 7.74
C PRO A 306 -16.07 4.97 8.80
N GLY A 307 -15.62 4.28 9.85
CA GLY A 307 -16.45 3.74 10.90
C GLY A 307 -17.26 2.48 10.52
N TYR A 308 -17.15 2.01 9.27
CA TYR A 308 -17.86 0.83 8.78
C TYR A 308 -16.96 -0.21 8.11
N ASP A 309 -16.15 0.19 7.14
CA ASP A 309 -15.16 -0.66 6.45
C ASP A 309 -13.77 -0.49 7.05
N ILE A 310 -13.47 0.70 7.57
CA ILE A 310 -12.16 1.11 8.04
C ILE A 310 -12.33 2.08 9.21
N GLU A 311 -11.38 2.11 10.14
CA GLU A 311 -11.40 3.09 11.22
C GLU A 311 -10.43 4.23 10.95
N THR A 312 -10.78 5.43 11.38
CA THR A 312 -9.96 6.64 11.18
C THR A 312 -9.62 7.30 12.51
N PHE A 313 -8.57 8.12 12.49
CA PHE A 313 -8.20 8.98 13.62
C PHE A 313 -7.67 10.34 13.13
N SER A 314 -7.92 11.37 13.91
CA SER A 314 -7.42 12.73 13.68
C SER A 314 -6.23 13.11 14.59
N GLY A 315 -5.98 12.31 15.63
CA GLY A 315 -4.89 12.56 16.58
C GLY A 315 -4.62 11.38 17.50
N ALA A 316 -3.55 11.50 18.28
CA ALA A 316 -3.05 10.42 19.13
C ALA A 316 -4.02 9.99 20.23
N GLU A 317 -4.73 10.92 20.86
CA GLU A 317 -5.70 10.58 21.92
C GLU A 317 -6.91 9.82 21.36
N GLU A 318 -7.44 10.24 20.22
CA GLU A 318 -8.52 9.52 19.54
C GLU A 318 -8.06 8.11 19.14
N LEU A 319 -6.86 7.99 18.56
CA LEU A 319 -6.30 6.69 18.19
C LEU A 319 -6.17 5.78 19.40
N LYS A 320 -5.65 6.28 20.54
CA LYS A 320 -5.52 5.53 21.78
C LYS A 320 -6.84 4.97 22.29
N VAL A 321 -7.88 5.81 22.32
CA VAL A 321 -9.24 5.39 22.74
C VAL A 321 -9.78 4.30 21.82
N LYS A 322 -9.63 4.46 20.51
CA LYS A 322 -10.10 3.49 19.53
C LYS A 322 -9.29 2.18 19.58
N LEU A 323 -7.97 2.25 19.75
CA LEU A 323 -7.12 1.06 19.95
C LEU A 323 -7.57 0.26 21.16
N ASP A 324 -7.79 0.93 22.30
CA ASP A 324 -8.25 0.27 23.54
C ASP A 324 -9.62 -0.40 23.33
N TYR A 325 -10.54 0.29 22.66
CA TYR A 325 -11.85 -0.25 22.35
C TYR A 325 -11.76 -1.50 21.47
N TYR A 326 -11.13 -1.42 20.31
CA TYR A 326 -11.11 -2.54 19.35
C TYR A 326 -10.20 -3.71 19.77
N LEU A 327 -9.26 -3.49 20.68
CA LEU A 327 -8.52 -4.59 21.28
C LEU A 327 -9.38 -5.44 22.22
N LYS A 328 -10.46 -4.87 22.80
CA LYS A 328 -11.43 -5.53 23.69
C LYS A 328 -12.68 -6.06 22.96
N HIS A 329 -12.96 -5.54 21.76
CA HIS A 329 -14.19 -5.84 21.00
C HIS A 329 -13.86 -6.60 19.71
N ASP A 330 -13.49 -7.87 19.88
CA ASP A 330 -13.05 -8.74 18.76
C ASP A 330 -14.07 -8.81 17.62
N TRP A 331 -15.37 -8.88 17.95
CA TRP A 331 -16.42 -9.05 16.95
C TRP A 331 -16.58 -7.83 16.04
N GLU A 332 -16.61 -6.63 16.63
CA GLU A 332 -16.72 -5.38 15.89
C GLU A 332 -15.49 -5.16 15.01
N ARG A 333 -14.31 -5.43 15.55
CA ARG A 333 -13.03 -5.35 14.84
C ARG A 333 -13.01 -6.25 13.62
N GLU A 334 -13.36 -7.52 13.78
CA GLU A 334 -13.33 -8.50 12.70
C GLU A 334 -14.39 -8.22 11.64
N ARG A 335 -15.60 -7.82 12.02
CA ARG A 335 -16.65 -7.45 11.06
C ARG A 335 -16.24 -6.27 10.17
N MET A 336 -15.58 -5.27 10.73
CA MET A 336 -15.06 -4.14 9.97
C MET A 336 -13.99 -4.60 8.99
N ALA A 337 -13.04 -5.42 9.45
CA ALA A 337 -11.98 -5.98 8.63
C ALA A 337 -12.52 -6.84 7.45
N TRP A 338 -13.57 -7.65 7.68
CA TRP A 338 -14.18 -8.47 6.61
C TRP A 338 -14.89 -7.61 5.53
N ARG A 339 -15.51 -6.49 5.92
CA ARG A 339 -16.11 -5.56 4.95
C ARG A 339 -15.04 -4.87 4.12
N ALA A 340 -13.94 -4.42 4.76
CA ALA A 340 -12.80 -3.86 4.04
C ALA A 340 -12.18 -4.88 3.08
N LEU A 341 -12.02 -6.13 3.51
CA LEU A 341 -11.56 -7.23 2.66
C LEU A 341 -12.45 -7.39 1.42
N TYR A 342 -13.77 -7.54 1.61
CA TYR A 342 -14.71 -7.65 0.50
C TYR A 342 -14.60 -6.47 -0.47
N THR A 343 -14.62 -5.24 0.04
CA THR A 343 -14.53 -4.01 -0.75
C THR A 343 -13.23 -3.98 -1.57
N THR A 344 -12.10 -4.34 -0.93
CA THR A 344 -10.78 -4.35 -1.57
C THR A 344 -10.72 -5.40 -2.69
N MET A 345 -11.08 -6.64 -2.39
CA MET A 345 -11.00 -7.73 -3.35
C MET A 345 -11.96 -7.55 -4.54
N GLN A 346 -13.09 -6.88 -4.33
CA GLN A 346 -14.06 -6.60 -5.38
C GLN A 346 -13.65 -5.44 -6.30
N LYS A 347 -12.96 -4.40 -5.76
CA LYS A 347 -12.83 -3.10 -6.47
C LYS A 347 -11.42 -2.52 -6.50
N HIS A 348 -10.49 -3.01 -5.67
CA HIS A 348 -9.23 -2.29 -5.43
C HIS A 348 -8.02 -3.20 -5.57
N MET A 349 -8.06 -4.08 -6.56
CA MET A 349 -6.94 -4.90 -6.98
C MET A 349 -6.23 -4.26 -8.19
N TYR A 350 -4.96 -4.61 -8.42
CA TYR A 350 -4.22 -4.07 -9.57
C TYR A 350 -4.87 -4.43 -10.92
N SER A 351 -5.61 -5.53 -11.03
CA SER A 351 -6.41 -5.83 -12.24
C SER A 351 -7.39 -4.70 -12.58
N ASN A 352 -8.13 -4.20 -11.58
CA ASN A 352 -9.05 -3.07 -11.80
C ASN A 352 -8.31 -1.78 -12.24
N ARG A 353 -7.11 -1.55 -11.71
CA ARG A 353 -6.32 -0.37 -12.06
C ARG A 353 -5.73 -0.46 -13.45
N MET A 354 -5.25 -1.64 -13.85
CA MET A 354 -4.66 -1.82 -15.17
C MET A 354 -5.71 -1.75 -16.29
N GLU A 355 -6.93 -2.22 -16.06
CA GLU A 355 -8.04 -2.00 -17.00
C GLU A 355 -8.28 -0.51 -17.22
N GLU A 356 -8.43 0.26 -16.14
CA GLU A 356 -8.65 1.71 -16.19
C GLU A 356 -7.47 2.45 -16.81
N LEU A 357 -6.24 2.06 -16.49
CA LEU A 357 -5.02 2.64 -17.05
C LEU A 357 -4.95 2.44 -18.56
N LEU A 358 -5.16 1.21 -19.02
CA LEU A 358 -5.08 0.89 -20.44
C LEU A 358 -6.17 1.59 -21.24
N ASP A 359 -7.41 1.69 -20.73
CA ASP A 359 -8.47 2.45 -21.37
C ASP A 359 -8.06 3.91 -21.59
N LYS A 360 -7.51 4.56 -20.55
CA LYS A 360 -7.08 5.96 -20.62
C LYS A 360 -5.80 6.15 -21.42
N ALA A 361 -4.86 5.21 -21.34
CA ALA A 361 -3.59 5.31 -22.04
C ALA A 361 -3.77 5.13 -23.54
N MET A 362 -4.68 4.26 -23.98
CA MET A 362 -4.87 3.91 -25.39
C MET A 362 -5.98 4.73 -26.09
N ALA A 363 -6.79 5.48 -25.36
CA ALA A 363 -7.70 6.47 -25.94
C ALA A 363 -6.93 7.63 -26.57
#